data_4bbb9aac882202d46470e56816adb780
#
_entry.id   4bbb9aac882202d46470e56816adb780
#
_cell.length_a   1.000
_cell.length_b   1.000
_cell.length_c   1.000
_cell.angle_alpha   90.00
_cell.angle_beta   90.00
_cell.angle_gamma   90.00
#
_symmetry.space_group_name_H-M   'P 1'
#
loop_
_entity.id
_entity.type
_entity.pdbx_description
1 polymer ?
#
loop_
_entity_poly.entity_id
_entity_poly.type
_entity_poly.pdbx_seq_one_letter_code
_entity_poly.pdbx_strand_id
1 'polypeptide(L)'
;MAEYIDGDGDKPYILCEYCHAMGNGPGDLEDYFQFFDSHETTCGGFVWEWCDHAIYRGKAANGKDMYAYGGDSGETIHDGNFCMDGLVYPDRRPHTGLLEFKNINRPVRITGYDETNGVLTLHNYMDFTDIRDYLTMSYEVTCDGQVVTSGNIDVPSVAPHGDGTVSLSPVTNIQKSLSDLYASSHSDISGSSDVTDYSSVVECSDVADCTKDIITHRMFLRVIYKAACDSAFVKEGDVLGFDEIELATQKQNADKVLDKASSLGKAQTMDKAQNTASAHLHISESDTEFVINGSNFKYTFDRNTGNFAGVAVDGQELLAAPCDKTIWRAPTDNDRNIKNEWLRAHYDMISERTYETGCIIKDGCAVISCTSSLSAPTVQPVLRINAEWIITPEGTIKSKMHVKKNAEFPTLPRFGVRMILREDMRNVNYIGMGPYESYIDKHHASWHGSFSASIDEMHEDYIMPQENGSHFDCSLVQVSAPGASDESDRNSSDKNNFVNGSSYQSICNAQTAETIAATTAHSITVTSAVPFSMNASPYTAEELTKAAHNYELPESGKSVLCIDYRQNGIGSNSCGPELDEKYRFDEDEWEFGFTMHVK
;
A
#
# COMPACT_ATOMS: atom_id res chain seq x y z
N MET A 1 10.56 -8.42 -28.72
CA MET A 1 9.21 -8.66 -29.29
C MET A 1 8.88 -7.60 -30.34
N ALA A 2 8.89 -6.32 -30.03
CA ALA A 2 8.64 -5.23 -30.99
C ALA A 2 9.50 -5.32 -32.25
N GLU A 3 10.81 -5.50 -32.13
CA GLU A 3 11.73 -5.66 -33.29
C GLU A 3 11.35 -6.79 -34.24
N TYR A 4 10.79 -7.88 -33.70
CA TYR A 4 10.34 -8.99 -34.54
C TYR A 4 9.03 -8.66 -35.29
N ILE A 5 8.09 -8.02 -34.58
CA ILE A 5 6.77 -7.65 -35.10
C ILE A 5 6.90 -6.57 -36.19
N ASP A 6 7.72 -5.56 -35.95
CA ASP A 6 7.98 -4.45 -36.87
C ASP A 6 8.72 -4.89 -38.16
N GLY A 7 9.41 -6.04 -38.09
CA GLY A 7 10.21 -6.57 -39.22
C GLY A 7 9.48 -7.49 -40.19
N ASP A 8 8.37 -8.14 -39.85
CA ASP A 8 7.73 -9.21 -40.66
C ASP A 8 6.19 -9.05 -40.71
N GLY A 9 5.71 -7.84 -40.84
CA GLY A 9 4.36 -7.29 -40.67
C GLY A 9 3.14 -7.99 -41.28
N ASP A 10 3.25 -9.16 -41.94
CA ASP A 10 2.14 -9.80 -42.66
C ASP A 10 1.55 -11.04 -41.96
N LYS A 11 2.11 -11.46 -40.80
CA LYS A 11 1.64 -12.66 -40.10
C LYS A 11 1.08 -12.32 -38.73
N PRO A 12 -0.05 -12.95 -38.36
CA PRO A 12 -0.54 -12.86 -37.00
C PRO A 12 0.52 -13.36 -36.01
N TYR A 13 0.76 -12.57 -34.94
CA TYR A 13 1.68 -12.92 -33.86
C TYR A 13 0.90 -13.28 -32.60
N ILE A 14 1.15 -14.45 -32.08
CA ILE A 14 0.55 -14.93 -30.82
C ILE A 14 1.64 -15.47 -29.89
N LEU A 15 1.62 -15.06 -28.63
CA LEU A 15 2.47 -15.63 -27.61
C LEU A 15 1.87 -16.95 -27.12
N CYS A 16 2.56 -18.06 -27.36
CA CYS A 16 2.13 -19.36 -26.84
C CYS A 16 2.25 -19.44 -25.32
N GLU A 17 3.13 -18.63 -24.74
CA GLU A 17 3.32 -18.45 -23.30
C GLU A 17 3.73 -17.00 -23.03
N TYR A 18 3.18 -16.38 -21.98
CA TYR A 18 3.65 -15.11 -21.47
C TYR A 18 3.26 -14.94 -20.01
N CYS A 19 3.85 -13.96 -19.31
CA CYS A 19 3.49 -13.56 -17.96
C CYS A 19 3.43 -14.75 -17.01
N HIS A 20 4.58 -15.41 -16.79
CA HIS A 20 4.69 -16.60 -15.95
C HIS A 20 4.14 -16.33 -14.55
N ALA A 21 3.05 -16.99 -14.16
CA ALA A 21 2.22 -16.67 -13.00
C ALA A 21 2.72 -17.31 -11.69
N MET A 22 4.01 -17.55 -11.57
CA MET A 22 4.62 -18.26 -10.46
C MET A 22 4.56 -17.45 -9.15
N GLY A 23 4.00 -18.06 -8.10
CA GLY A 23 3.92 -17.50 -6.76
C GLY A 23 3.20 -16.16 -6.71
N ASN A 24 3.83 -15.15 -6.10
CA ASN A 24 3.34 -13.77 -6.14
C ASN A 24 3.66 -13.15 -7.52
N GLY A 25 2.80 -13.42 -8.49
CA GLY A 25 2.91 -12.99 -9.87
C GLY A 25 1.60 -13.20 -10.62
N PRO A 26 1.56 -12.80 -11.89
CA PRO A 26 2.51 -11.95 -12.59
C PRO A 26 2.28 -10.46 -12.30
N GLY A 27 3.34 -9.63 -12.42
CA GLY A 27 3.30 -8.20 -12.19
C GLY A 27 3.04 -7.37 -13.45
N ASP A 28 3.56 -7.76 -14.59
CA ASP A 28 3.66 -6.97 -15.83
C ASP A 28 2.53 -7.23 -16.85
N LEU A 29 1.38 -7.73 -16.40
CA LEU A 29 0.21 -8.06 -17.24
C LEU A 29 -0.31 -6.85 -18.04
N GLU A 30 -0.35 -5.66 -17.43
CA GLU A 30 -0.83 -4.45 -18.10
C GLU A 30 0.09 -4.04 -19.26
N ASP A 31 1.41 -4.19 -19.10
CA ASP A 31 2.36 -3.88 -20.17
C ASP A 31 2.18 -4.79 -21.38
N TYR A 32 1.89 -6.07 -21.14
CA TYR A 32 1.56 -7.00 -22.24
C TYR A 32 0.23 -6.64 -22.90
N PHE A 33 -0.80 -6.27 -22.12
CA PHE A 33 -2.07 -5.83 -22.69
C PHE A 33 -1.88 -4.60 -23.59
N GLN A 34 -1.17 -3.58 -23.11
CA GLN A 34 -0.88 -2.38 -23.87
C GLN A 34 -0.08 -2.69 -25.14
N PHE A 35 0.87 -3.63 -25.03
CA PHE A 35 1.64 -4.07 -26.18
C PHE A 35 0.75 -4.77 -27.23
N PHE A 36 -0.12 -5.67 -26.83
CA PHE A 36 -1.02 -6.37 -27.75
C PHE A 36 -1.98 -5.40 -28.46
N ASP A 37 -2.52 -4.44 -27.71
CA ASP A 37 -3.46 -3.47 -28.25
C ASP A 37 -2.81 -2.48 -29.23
N SER A 38 -1.53 -2.14 -29.01
CA SER A 38 -0.82 -1.14 -29.82
C SER A 38 -0.27 -1.67 -31.16
N HIS A 39 -0.33 -2.98 -31.43
CA HIS A 39 0.23 -3.60 -32.62
C HIS A 39 -0.80 -4.43 -33.39
N GLU A 40 -1.17 -4.00 -34.60
CA GLU A 40 -2.23 -4.62 -35.43
C GLU A 40 -2.01 -6.10 -35.72
N THR A 41 -0.76 -6.57 -35.73
CA THR A 41 -0.43 -7.97 -36.05
C THR A 41 -0.48 -8.88 -34.84
N THR A 42 -0.61 -8.34 -33.63
CA THR A 42 -0.69 -9.15 -32.42
C THR A 42 -2.09 -9.69 -32.18
N CYS A 43 -2.18 -10.96 -31.82
CA CYS A 43 -3.43 -11.63 -31.48
C CYS A 43 -3.56 -11.94 -29.99
N GLY A 44 -2.64 -11.44 -29.16
CA GLY A 44 -2.58 -11.75 -27.72
C GLY A 44 -1.71 -12.97 -27.42
N GLY A 45 -2.02 -13.70 -26.37
CA GLY A 45 -1.23 -14.84 -25.90
C GLY A 45 -1.93 -15.63 -24.80
N PHE A 46 -1.22 -16.62 -24.27
CA PHE A 46 -1.68 -17.49 -23.19
C PHE A 46 -0.79 -17.30 -21.97
N VAL A 47 -1.37 -16.86 -20.85
CA VAL A 47 -0.66 -16.79 -19.57
C VAL A 47 -0.21 -18.19 -19.17
N TRP A 48 1.02 -18.37 -18.78
CA TRP A 48 1.54 -19.60 -18.21
C TRP A 48 1.55 -19.52 -16.70
N GLU A 49 0.68 -20.27 -15.99
CA GLU A 49 -0.40 -21.06 -16.56
C GLU A 49 -1.70 -20.96 -15.73
N TRP A 50 -2.62 -21.91 -15.92
CA TRP A 50 -3.91 -21.85 -15.26
C TRP A 50 -3.86 -22.25 -13.79
N CYS A 51 -3.15 -23.33 -13.45
CA CYS A 51 -3.25 -23.93 -12.13
C CYS A 51 -1.91 -24.43 -11.60
N ASP A 52 -1.62 -24.12 -10.37
CA ASP A 52 -0.48 -24.74 -9.66
C ASP A 52 -0.54 -26.25 -9.71
N HIS A 53 0.56 -26.88 -10.11
CA HIS A 53 0.71 -28.33 -10.17
C HIS A 53 1.37 -28.87 -8.92
N ALA A 54 0.58 -29.20 -7.90
CA ALA A 54 1.07 -29.78 -6.65
C ALA A 54 0.30 -31.05 -6.26
N ILE A 55 0.96 -31.92 -5.50
CA ILE A 55 0.37 -33.15 -5.01
C ILE A 55 -0.12 -32.94 -3.58
N TYR A 56 -1.43 -33.05 -3.37
CA TYR A 56 -2.02 -33.00 -2.03
C TYR A 56 -1.63 -34.22 -1.19
N ARG A 57 -1.07 -33.99 0.00
CA ARG A 57 -0.59 -35.03 0.94
C ARG A 57 -1.32 -35.06 2.27
N GLY A 58 -2.48 -34.41 2.37
CA GLY A 58 -3.26 -34.32 3.60
C GLY A 58 -2.97 -33.04 4.37
N LYS A 59 -3.21 -33.06 5.68
CA LYS A 59 -3.04 -31.91 6.54
C LYS A 59 -1.82 -32.04 7.44
N ALA A 60 -1.09 -30.95 7.62
CA ALA A 60 -0.04 -30.78 8.61
C ALA A 60 -0.61 -30.74 10.04
N ALA A 61 0.26 -30.81 11.04
CA ALA A 61 -0.13 -30.77 12.45
C ALA A 61 -0.85 -29.48 12.85
N ASN A 62 -0.54 -28.36 12.19
CA ASN A 62 -1.21 -27.07 12.35
C ASN A 62 -2.53 -26.93 11.56
N GLY A 63 -2.99 -28.00 10.90
CA GLY A 63 -4.25 -28.03 10.15
C GLY A 63 -4.17 -27.47 8.72
N LYS A 64 -3.04 -26.90 8.29
CA LYS A 64 -2.84 -26.43 6.90
C LYS A 64 -2.76 -27.61 5.94
N ASP A 65 -3.21 -27.38 4.70
CA ASP A 65 -3.09 -28.37 3.63
C ASP A 65 -1.63 -28.48 3.17
N MET A 66 -1.15 -29.73 3.03
CA MET A 66 0.20 -30.01 2.54
C MET A 66 0.15 -30.27 1.04
N TYR A 67 0.74 -29.37 0.28
CA TYR A 67 0.96 -29.52 -1.15
C TYR A 67 2.45 -29.74 -1.42
N ALA A 68 2.77 -30.83 -2.11
CA ALA A 68 4.13 -31.21 -2.43
C ALA A 68 4.49 -30.84 -3.86
N TYR A 69 5.71 -30.38 -4.06
CA TYR A 69 6.29 -30.05 -5.35
C TYR A 69 7.63 -30.77 -5.59
N GLY A 70 8.41 -30.37 -6.59
CA GLY A 70 9.64 -31.08 -6.97
C GLY A 70 10.67 -31.20 -5.83
N GLY A 71 11.16 -32.42 -5.58
CA GLY A 71 12.08 -32.77 -4.49
C GLY A 71 11.42 -33.42 -3.28
N ASP A 72 10.12 -33.15 -3.04
CA ASP A 72 9.43 -33.65 -1.83
C ASP A 72 9.16 -35.14 -1.80
N SER A 73 9.32 -35.83 -2.92
CA SER A 73 9.22 -37.29 -3.02
C SER A 73 10.57 -38.00 -2.91
N GLY A 74 11.66 -37.23 -2.71
CA GLY A 74 13.02 -37.75 -2.60
C GLY A 74 13.72 -37.95 -3.94
N GLU A 75 13.16 -37.42 -5.02
CA GLU A 75 13.81 -37.34 -6.33
C GLU A 75 15.02 -36.38 -6.27
N THR A 76 16.10 -36.77 -6.97
CA THR A 76 17.36 -35.98 -6.97
C THR A 76 17.49 -35.03 -8.16
N ILE A 77 16.65 -35.19 -9.19
CA ILE A 77 16.59 -34.32 -10.36
C ILE A 77 15.20 -33.72 -10.38
N HIS A 78 15.10 -32.42 -10.05
CA HIS A 78 13.86 -31.68 -9.99
C HIS A 78 14.13 -30.17 -10.08
N ASP A 79 13.10 -29.39 -10.41
CA ASP A 79 13.14 -27.93 -10.49
C ASP A 79 12.45 -27.24 -9.29
N GLY A 80 12.29 -27.97 -8.15
CA GLY A 80 11.65 -27.42 -6.95
C GLY A 80 10.19 -27.03 -7.18
N ASN A 81 9.83 -25.81 -6.79
CA ASN A 81 8.49 -25.26 -6.93
C ASN A 81 8.20 -24.65 -8.31
N PHE A 82 8.99 -24.96 -9.36
CA PHE A 82 8.80 -24.36 -10.69
C PHE A 82 7.45 -24.74 -11.35
N CYS A 83 6.75 -25.69 -10.79
CA CYS A 83 5.39 -26.11 -11.18
C CYS A 83 4.27 -25.39 -10.40
N MET A 84 4.62 -24.42 -9.55
CA MET A 84 3.69 -23.59 -8.79
C MET A 84 3.49 -22.26 -9.52
N ASP A 85 3.00 -22.32 -10.75
CA ASP A 85 3.02 -21.25 -11.73
C ASP A 85 1.63 -20.93 -12.30
N GLY A 86 0.59 -21.28 -11.54
CA GLY A 86 -0.80 -21.10 -11.90
C GLY A 86 -1.40 -19.77 -11.47
N LEU A 87 -2.45 -19.35 -12.20
CA LEU A 87 -3.35 -18.27 -11.80
C LEU A 87 -4.31 -18.69 -10.67
N VAL A 88 -4.40 -19.99 -10.41
CA VAL A 88 -5.16 -20.55 -9.29
C VAL A 88 -4.34 -21.56 -8.51
N TYR A 89 -4.61 -21.68 -7.21
CA TYR A 89 -4.07 -22.72 -6.34
C TYR A 89 -4.47 -24.13 -6.80
N PRO A 90 -3.81 -25.20 -6.32
CA PRO A 90 -4.19 -26.58 -6.66
C PRO A 90 -5.65 -26.92 -6.33
N ASP A 91 -6.25 -26.27 -5.32
CA ASP A 91 -7.65 -26.40 -4.93
C ASP A 91 -8.61 -25.52 -5.74
N ARG A 92 -8.12 -24.79 -6.73
CA ARG A 92 -8.85 -23.87 -7.63
C ARG A 92 -9.27 -22.55 -7.01
N ARG A 93 -8.84 -22.20 -5.80
CA ARG A 93 -8.97 -20.83 -5.31
C ARG A 93 -8.15 -19.90 -6.21
N PRO A 94 -8.63 -18.68 -6.52
CA PRO A 94 -7.86 -17.73 -7.30
C PRO A 94 -6.63 -17.23 -6.53
N HIS A 95 -5.50 -17.09 -7.21
CA HIS A 95 -4.43 -16.20 -6.80
C HIS A 95 -4.81 -14.74 -7.04
N THR A 96 -4.13 -13.81 -6.38
CA THR A 96 -4.31 -12.37 -6.65
C THR A 96 -3.97 -12.04 -8.10
N GLY A 97 -3.05 -12.77 -8.73
CA GLY A 97 -2.71 -12.67 -10.16
C GLY A 97 -3.90 -12.93 -11.10
N LEU A 98 -4.84 -13.84 -10.74
CA LEU A 98 -6.04 -14.03 -11.54
C LEU A 98 -7.00 -12.83 -11.46
N LEU A 99 -7.09 -12.20 -10.29
CA LEU A 99 -7.92 -11.01 -10.11
C LEU A 99 -7.34 -9.80 -10.87
N GLU A 100 -6.03 -9.69 -10.87
CA GLU A 100 -5.28 -8.73 -11.70
C GLU A 100 -5.58 -8.95 -13.19
N PHE A 101 -5.41 -10.18 -13.67
CA PHE A 101 -5.71 -10.58 -15.04
C PHE A 101 -7.17 -10.28 -15.45
N LYS A 102 -8.12 -10.54 -14.54
CA LYS A 102 -9.54 -10.25 -14.75
C LYS A 102 -9.77 -8.77 -15.04
N ASN A 103 -9.22 -7.87 -14.22
CA ASN A 103 -9.46 -6.44 -14.40
C ASN A 103 -8.69 -5.87 -15.59
N ILE A 104 -7.51 -6.39 -15.88
CA ILE A 104 -6.75 -5.99 -17.08
C ILE A 104 -7.52 -6.35 -18.36
N ASN A 105 -8.17 -7.51 -18.41
CA ASN A 105 -8.97 -7.94 -19.55
C ASN A 105 -10.44 -7.51 -19.49
N ARG A 106 -10.77 -6.44 -18.77
CA ARG A 106 -12.13 -5.90 -18.76
C ARG A 106 -12.59 -5.47 -20.14
N PRO A 107 -13.89 -5.63 -20.48
CA PRO A 107 -14.39 -5.44 -21.84
C PRO A 107 -14.39 -3.99 -22.33
N VAL A 108 -14.32 -3.04 -21.40
CA VAL A 108 -14.33 -1.60 -21.66
C VAL A 108 -13.30 -0.92 -20.79
N ARG A 109 -12.62 0.08 -21.31
CA ARG A 109 -11.69 0.93 -20.55
C ARG A 109 -11.95 2.40 -20.79
N ILE A 110 -11.71 3.19 -19.77
CA ILE A 110 -11.63 4.65 -19.89
C ILE A 110 -10.28 5.00 -20.49
N THR A 111 -10.31 5.68 -21.65
CA THR A 111 -9.12 6.15 -22.36
C THR A 111 -8.86 7.64 -22.18
N GLY A 112 -9.82 8.38 -21.61
CA GLY A 112 -9.66 9.80 -21.34
C GLY A 112 -10.73 10.34 -20.40
N TYR A 113 -10.36 11.42 -19.67
CA TYR A 113 -11.27 12.17 -18.81
C TYR A 113 -11.04 13.66 -18.97
N ASP A 114 -12.09 14.36 -19.46
CA ASP A 114 -12.13 15.83 -19.47
C ASP A 114 -12.73 16.32 -18.14
N GLU A 115 -11.88 16.66 -17.20
CA GLU A 115 -12.29 17.15 -15.88
C GLU A 115 -13.13 18.42 -15.94
N THR A 116 -12.89 19.31 -16.94
CA THR A 116 -13.59 20.59 -17.05
C THR A 116 -15.06 20.40 -17.38
N ASN A 117 -15.35 19.44 -18.27
CA ASN A 117 -16.69 19.15 -18.75
C ASN A 117 -17.30 17.90 -18.10
N GLY A 118 -16.51 17.13 -17.33
CA GLY A 118 -16.94 15.88 -16.71
C GLY A 118 -17.28 14.81 -17.76
N VAL A 119 -16.46 14.71 -18.81
CA VAL A 119 -16.69 13.75 -19.90
C VAL A 119 -15.64 12.67 -19.90
N LEU A 120 -16.10 11.41 -19.77
CA LEU A 120 -15.27 10.22 -19.97
C LEU A 120 -15.28 9.82 -21.43
N THR A 121 -14.11 9.41 -21.95
CA THR A 121 -13.97 8.68 -23.21
C THR A 121 -13.79 7.21 -22.90
N LEU A 122 -14.56 6.35 -23.56
CA LEU A 122 -14.57 4.90 -23.38
C LEU A 122 -14.14 4.24 -24.67
N HIS A 123 -13.35 3.16 -24.56
CA HIS A 123 -13.02 2.27 -25.68
C HIS A 123 -13.62 0.88 -25.42
N ASN A 124 -14.28 0.32 -26.44
CA ASN A 124 -14.84 -1.03 -26.41
C ASN A 124 -13.81 -2.03 -26.96
N TYR A 125 -13.28 -2.91 -26.12
CA TYR A 125 -12.31 -3.94 -26.49
C TYR A 125 -12.96 -5.26 -26.96
N MET A 126 -14.29 -5.34 -26.98
CA MET A 126 -14.97 -6.55 -27.47
C MET A 126 -14.97 -6.58 -29.01
N ASP A 127 -14.84 -7.80 -29.57
CA ASP A 127 -14.77 -8.01 -31.01
C ASP A 127 -16.11 -8.01 -31.73
N PHE A 128 -17.21 -8.36 -31.01
CA PHE A 128 -18.49 -8.68 -31.66
C PHE A 128 -19.70 -8.01 -31.03
N THR A 129 -19.54 -7.35 -29.87
CA THR A 129 -20.69 -6.91 -29.06
C THR A 129 -20.60 -5.42 -28.76
N ASP A 130 -21.72 -4.69 -28.96
CA ASP A 130 -21.88 -3.32 -28.48
C ASP A 130 -21.94 -3.32 -26.95
N ILE A 131 -21.28 -2.35 -26.29
CA ILE A 131 -21.20 -2.31 -24.82
C ILE A 131 -22.57 -2.19 -24.18
N ARG A 132 -23.53 -1.50 -24.83
CA ARG A 132 -24.90 -1.32 -24.33
C ARG A 132 -25.64 -2.66 -24.16
N ASP A 133 -25.33 -3.63 -25.01
CA ASP A 133 -25.98 -4.93 -25.01
C ASP A 133 -25.35 -5.91 -24.01
N TYR A 134 -24.18 -5.57 -23.44
CA TYR A 134 -23.38 -6.48 -22.64
C TYR A 134 -23.29 -6.09 -21.16
N LEU A 135 -23.22 -4.79 -20.85
CA LEU A 135 -22.94 -4.32 -19.49
C LEU A 135 -23.83 -3.16 -19.03
N THR A 136 -23.88 -3.02 -17.71
CA THR A 136 -24.35 -1.82 -17.02
C THR A 136 -23.17 -1.12 -16.38
N MET A 137 -23.28 0.19 -16.17
CA MET A 137 -22.22 1.00 -15.58
C MET A 137 -22.71 1.75 -14.35
N SER A 138 -21.86 1.84 -13.35
CA SER A 138 -22.04 2.69 -12.19
C SER A 138 -20.75 3.40 -11.83
N TYR A 139 -20.84 4.47 -11.04
CA TYR A 139 -19.66 5.18 -10.55
C TYR A 139 -19.73 5.39 -9.05
N GLU A 140 -18.55 5.54 -8.46
CA GLU A 140 -18.33 6.01 -7.09
C GLU A 140 -17.24 7.08 -7.12
N VAL A 141 -17.43 8.16 -6.35
CA VAL A 141 -16.37 9.12 -6.07
C VAL A 141 -15.99 8.96 -4.62
N THR A 142 -14.71 8.77 -4.37
CA THR A 142 -14.16 8.67 -3.01
C THR A 142 -13.31 9.90 -2.69
N CYS A 143 -13.28 10.27 -1.41
CA CYS A 143 -12.35 11.24 -0.85
C CYS A 143 -11.70 10.58 0.37
N ASP A 144 -10.37 10.50 0.41
CA ASP A 144 -9.61 9.79 1.46
C ASP A 144 -10.18 8.40 1.77
N GLY A 145 -10.51 7.65 0.72
CA GLY A 145 -11.06 6.30 0.79
C GLY A 145 -12.54 6.20 1.16
N GLN A 146 -13.25 7.32 1.41
CA GLN A 146 -14.69 7.33 1.72
C GLN A 146 -15.51 7.68 0.50
N VAL A 147 -16.58 6.90 0.24
CA VAL A 147 -17.50 7.21 -0.85
C VAL A 147 -18.32 8.45 -0.52
N VAL A 148 -18.09 9.54 -1.26
CA VAL A 148 -18.80 10.81 -1.10
C VAL A 148 -20.01 10.91 -2.00
N THR A 149 -20.01 10.22 -3.14
CA THR A 149 -21.16 10.07 -4.02
C THR A 149 -21.05 8.83 -4.88
N SER A 150 -22.19 8.33 -5.34
CA SER A 150 -22.28 7.22 -6.29
C SER A 150 -23.53 7.36 -7.16
N GLY A 151 -23.56 6.66 -8.28
CA GLY A 151 -24.72 6.64 -9.17
C GLY A 151 -24.56 5.69 -10.34
N ASN A 152 -25.62 5.57 -11.13
CA ASN A 152 -25.60 4.80 -12.36
C ASN A 152 -25.22 5.70 -13.55
N ILE A 153 -24.67 5.10 -14.58
CA ILE A 153 -24.26 5.70 -15.83
C ILE A 153 -25.13 5.10 -16.95
N ASP A 154 -25.75 5.95 -17.76
CA ASP A 154 -26.40 5.50 -18.97
C ASP A 154 -25.35 5.02 -19.98
N VAL A 155 -25.38 3.73 -20.29
CA VAL A 155 -24.39 3.10 -21.17
C VAL A 155 -24.62 3.57 -22.62
N PRO A 156 -23.64 4.23 -23.27
CA PRO A 156 -23.77 4.62 -24.66
C PRO A 156 -23.70 3.38 -25.58
N SER A 157 -24.20 3.50 -26.82
CA SER A 157 -23.89 2.52 -27.84
C SER A 157 -22.47 2.77 -28.36
N VAL A 158 -21.61 1.78 -28.19
CA VAL A 158 -20.23 1.79 -28.69
C VAL A 158 -19.98 0.46 -29.37
N ALA A 159 -19.81 0.50 -30.68
CA ALA A 159 -19.55 -0.69 -31.49
C ALA A 159 -18.20 -1.33 -31.10
N PRO A 160 -17.99 -2.62 -31.44
CA PRO A 160 -16.70 -3.28 -31.28
C PRO A 160 -15.54 -2.42 -31.77
N HIS A 161 -14.47 -2.34 -31.00
CA HIS A 161 -13.26 -1.52 -31.26
C HIS A 161 -13.54 -0.03 -31.51
N GLY A 162 -14.69 0.46 -31.05
CA GLY A 162 -15.07 1.87 -31.19
C GLY A 162 -14.87 2.67 -29.90
N ASP A 163 -14.90 3.98 -30.07
CA ASP A 163 -14.89 4.94 -28.95
C ASP A 163 -16.28 5.52 -28.69
N GLY A 164 -16.55 5.86 -27.45
CA GLY A 164 -17.76 6.54 -27.02
C GLY A 164 -17.50 7.51 -25.90
N THR A 165 -18.48 8.35 -25.60
CA THR A 165 -18.36 9.32 -24.52
C THR A 165 -19.54 9.26 -23.55
N VAL A 166 -19.27 9.54 -22.28
CA VAL A 166 -20.26 9.62 -21.20
C VAL A 166 -20.04 10.90 -20.41
N SER A 167 -21.13 11.62 -20.12
CA SER A 167 -21.08 12.82 -19.28
C SER A 167 -21.40 12.48 -17.82
N LEU A 168 -20.53 12.89 -16.90
CA LEU A 168 -20.66 12.77 -15.46
C LEU A 168 -20.80 14.14 -14.80
N SER A 169 -21.82 14.90 -15.18
CA SER A 169 -22.09 16.25 -14.61
C SER A 169 -22.16 16.28 -13.07
N PRO A 170 -22.63 15.23 -12.34
CA PRO A 170 -22.57 15.23 -10.88
C PRO A 170 -21.17 15.30 -10.32
N VAL A 171 -20.18 14.66 -10.98
CA VAL A 171 -18.78 14.62 -10.51
C VAL A 171 -18.13 16.01 -10.56
N THR A 172 -18.32 16.75 -11.64
CA THR A 172 -17.82 18.14 -11.75
C THR A 172 -18.43 19.08 -10.71
N ASN A 173 -19.70 18.89 -10.37
CA ASN A 173 -20.36 19.68 -9.33
C ASN A 173 -19.78 19.40 -7.94
N ILE A 174 -19.43 18.16 -7.64
CA ILE A 174 -18.85 17.76 -6.35
C ILE A 174 -17.42 18.27 -6.22
N GLN A 175 -16.59 18.12 -7.26
CA GLN A 175 -15.24 18.69 -7.27
C GLN A 175 -15.29 20.20 -7.00
N LYS A 176 -16.22 20.90 -7.63
CA LYS A 176 -16.42 22.33 -7.41
C LYS A 176 -16.92 22.65 -6.00
N SER A 177 -17.90 21.91 -5.50
CA SER A 177 -18.45 22.12 -4.15
C SER A 177 -17.43 21.84 -3.07
N LEU A 178 -16.60 20.80 -3.22
CA LEU A 178 -15.52 20.51 -2.27
C LEU A 178 -14.43 21.57 -2.34
N SER A 179 -14.02 22.00 -3.54
CA SER A 179 -13.06 23.11 -3.68
C SER A 179 -13.58 24.41 -3.07
N ASP A 180 -14.88 24.70 -3.17
CA ASP A 180 -15.52 25.86 -2.58
C ASP A 180 -15.63 25.74 -1.04
N LEU A 181 -15.90 24.54 -0.50
CA LEU A 181 -15.89 24.25 0.93
C LEU A 181 -14.50 24.45 1.55
N TYR A 182 -13.46 23.96 0.88
CA TYR A 182 -12.07 24.16 1.33
C TYR A 182 -11.62 25.62 1.20
N ALA A 183 -12.07 26.34 0.20
CA ALA A 183 -11.81 27.77 0.07
C ALA A 183 -12.53 28.61 1.15
N SER A 184 -13.71 28.21 1.60
CA SER A 184 -14.51 28.92 2.60
C SER A 184 -14.07 28.65 4.03
N SER A 185 -13.56 27.44 4.35
CA SER A 185 -13.04 27.12 5.69
C SER A 185 -11.79 27.91 6.09
N HIS A 186 -11.16 28.59 5.14
CA HIS A 186 -10.00 29.45 5.37
C HIS A 186 -10.31 30.95 5.34
N SER A 187 -11.59 31.35 5.15
CA SER A 187 -11.96 32.77 5.04
C SER A 187 -12.72 33.38 6.22
N ASP A 188 -13.27 32.61 7.15
CA ASP A 188 -14.11 33.17 8.22
C ASP A 188 -13.83 32.55 9.60
N ILE A 189 -12.92 33.18 10.35
CA ILE A 189 -12.99 33.17 11.81
C ILE A 189 -13.78 34.41 12.22
N SER A 190 -15.09 34.36 12.06
CA SER A 190 -16.01 35.24 12.81
C SER A 190 -17.46 34.73 12.70
N GLY A 191 -17.92 34.09 13.77
CA GLY A 191 -19.30 34.14 14.25
C GLY A 191 -20.33 33.20 13.64
N SER A 192 -20.86 32.34 14.51
CA SER A 192 -22.20 31.74 14.55
C SER A 192 -22.37 30.29 14.08
N SER A 193 -22.55 29.48 15.09
CA SER A 193 -23.32 28.23 15.32
C SER A 193 -24.05 27.54 14.16
N ASP A 194 -23.92 26.21 14.21
CA ASP A 194 -24.73 25.15 13.59
C ASP A 194 -24.38 24.74 12.16
N VAL A 195 -23.23 24.11 11.99
CA VAL A 195 -22.99 23.02 11.02
C VAL A 195 -21.97 22.09 11.64
N THR A 196 -22.22 20.78 11.57
CA THR A 196 -21.33 19.74 12.08
C THR A 196 -19.93 19.89 11.46
N ASP A 197 -19.00 20.26 12.32
CA ASP A 197 -17.65 20.72 12.02
C ASP A 197 -16.73 19.53 11.71
N TYR A 198 -16.27 19.42 10.45
CA TYR A 198 -15.23 18.48 10.00
C TYR A 198 -13.85 19.13 9.96
N SER A 199 -13.53 20.00 10.90
CA SER A 199 -12.23 20.65 10.97
C SER A 199 -11.64 20.64 12.36
N SER A 200 -11.00 19.54 12.78
CA SER A 200 -9.96 19.62 13.81
C SER A 200 -8.57 19.65 13.18
N VAL A 201 -8.28 20.72 12.46
CA VAL A 201 -6.89 21.11 12.19
C VAL A 201 -6.34 21.66 13.49
N VAL A 202 -5.50 20.91 14.18
CA VAL A 202 -4.69 21.42 15.29
C VAL A 202 -3.68 22.38 14.70
N GLU A 203 -3.96 23.69 14.77
CA GLU A 203 -2.97 24.73 14.51
C GLU A 203 -1.88 24.68 15.56
N CYS A 204 -0.69 24.19 15.18
CA CYS A 204 0.56 24.51 15.89
C CYS A 204 0.99 25.91 15.44
N SER A 205 0.62 26.94 16.21
CA SER A 205 1.13 28.29 16.00
C SER A 205 2.58 28.34 16.47
N ASP A 206 3.46 28.88 15.62
CA ASP A 206 4.83 29.29 15.88
C ASP A 206 5.92 28.23 15.94
N VAL A 207 6.05 27.43 14.90
CA VAL A 207 7.35 26.92 14.47
C VAL A 207 7.53 27.38 13.02
N ALA A 208 8.33 28.42 12.85
CA ALA A 208 8.73 28.85 11.54
C ALA A 208 9.43 27.67 10.86
N ASP A 209 8.84 27.18 9.78
CA ASP A 209 9.44 26.35 8.75
C ASP A 209 9.76 24.87 9.08
N CYS A 210 8.90 24.21 9.86
CA CYS A 210 8.81 22.76 9.82
C CYS A 210 7.47 22.40 9.16
N THR A 211 7.50 22.24 7.84
CA THR A 211 6.47 21.63 6.99
C THR A 211 5.08 21.53 7.63
N LYS A 212 4.21 22.46 7.32
CA LYS A 212 2.78 22.25 7.47
C LYS A 212 2.51 20.94 6.76
N ASP A 213 2.06 19.94 7.51
CA ASP A 213 1.53 18.72 6.93
C ASP A 213 0.30 19.17 6.11
N ILE A 214 0.49 19.46 4.84
CA ILE A 214 -0.59 19.69 3.90
C ILE A 214 -1.18 18.30 3.69
N ILE A 215 -2.20 17.95 4.49
CA ILE A 215 -3.04 16.79 4.18
C ILE A 215 -3.71 17.15 2.86
N THR A 216 -3.16 16.68 1.77
CA THR A 216 -3.80 16.77 0.47
C THR A 216 -4.83 15.66 0.42
N HIS A 217 -6.11 16.03 0.55
CA HIS A 217 -7.18 15.07 0.34
C HIS A 217 -7.10 14.52 -1.07
N ARG A 218 -7.07 13.20 -1.21
CA ARG A 218 -7.05 12.52 -2.50
C ARG A 218 -8.45 12.05 -2.88
N MET A 219 -8.84 12.36 -4.09
CA MET A 219 -10.14 11.98 -4.62
C MET A 219 -9.98 11.05 -5.82
N PHE A 220 -10.83 10.04 -5.88
CA PHE A 220 -10.82 9.08 -6.99
C PHE A 220 -12.23 8.90 -7.53
N LEU A 221 -12.34 8.82 -8.85
CA LEU A 221 -13.51 8.37 -9.57
C LEU A 221 -13.31 6.92 -9.98
N ARG A 222 -14.12 6.01 -9.45
CA ARG A 222 -14.15 4.62 -9.88
C ARG A 222 -15.40 4.37 -10.72
N VAL A 223 -15.23 3.83 -11.92
CA VAL A 223 -16.32 3.39 -12.81
C VAL A 223 -16.33 1.89 -12.84
N ILE A 224 -17.48 1.28 -12.54
CA ILE A 224 -17.65 -0.16 -12.35
C ILE A 224 -18.53 -0.70 -13.46
N TYR A 225 -18.05 -1.74 -14.12
CA TYR A 225 -18.73 -2.47 -15.21
C TYR A 225 -19.33 -3.75 -14.67
N LYS A 226 -20.63 -3.98 -14.89
CA LYS A 226 -21.33 -5.17 -14.45
C LYS A 226 -22.06 -5.82 -15.61
N ALA A 227 -22.20 -7.14 -15.59
CA ALA A 227 -22.98 -7.86 -16.58
C ALA A 227 -24.44 -7.39 -16.62
N ALA A 228 -24.96 -7.11 -17.81
CA ALA A 228 -26.35 -6.66 -18.00
C ALA A 228 -27.36 -7.80 -17.96
N CYS A 229 -26.92 -9.04 -18.19
CA CYS A 229 -27.79 -10.22 -18.21
C CYS A 229 -27.00 -11.51 -17.93
N ASP A 230 -27.71 -12.57 -17.62
CA ASP A 230 -27.14 -13.91 -17.47
C ASP A 230 -26.56 -14.43 -18.77
N SER A 231 -25.39 -15.06 -18.68
CA SER A 231 -24.75 -15.82 -19.76
C SER A 231 -24.37 -17.23 -19.26
N ALA A 232 -23.67 -18.00 -20.10
CA ALA A 232 -23.19 -19.33 -19.71
C ALA A 232 -22.19 -19.28 -18.52
N PHE A 233 -21.46 -18.17 -18.37
CA PHE A 233 -20.34 -18.06 -17.42
C PHE A 233 -20.49 -16.92 -16.43
N VAL A 234 -21.36 -15.94 -16.67
CA VAL A 234 -21.49 -14.70 -15.89
C VAL A 234 -22.97 -14.48 -15.57
N LYS A 235 -23.27 -14.03 -14.36
CA LYS A 235 -24.61 -13.66 -13.91
C LYS A 235 -24.85 -12.16 -14.03
N GLU A 236 -26.12 -11.78 -14.25
CA GLU A 236 -26.54 -10.38 -14.18
C GLU A 236 -26.05 -9.74 -12.87
N GLY A 237 -25.40 -8.59 -12.99
CA GLY A 237 -24.83 -7.84 -11.87
C GLY A 237 -23.41 -8.26 -11.43
N ASP A 238 -22.86 -9.36 -11.97
CA ASP A 238 -21.46 -9.71 -11.71
C ASP A 238 -20.51 -8.61 -12.21
N VAL A 239 -19.54 -8.26 -11.38
CA VAL A 239 -18.52 -7.26 -11.74
C VAL A 239 -17.58 -7.84 -12.80
N LEU A 240 -17.57 -7.21 -13.97
CA LEU A 240 -16.68 -7.54 -15.09
C LEU A 240 -15.31 -6.88 -14.95
N GLY A 241 -15.28 -5.70 -14.35
CA GLY A 241 -14.08 -4.93 -14.10
C GLY A 241 -14.41 -3.49 -13.70
N PHE A 242 -13.39 -2.68 -13.55
CA PHE A 242 -13.52 -1.25 -13.22
C PHE A 242 -12.33 -0.45 -13.76
N ASP A 243 -12.53 0.85 -13.89
CA ASP A 243 -11.47 1.85 -14.04
C ASP A 243 -11.46 2.78 -12.84
N GLU A 244 -10.30 3.29 -12.49
CA GLU A 244 -10.12 4.32 -11.46
C GLU A 244 -9.28 5.47 -12.00
N ILE A 245 -9.70 6.70 -11.69
CA ILE A 245 -9.03 7.94 -12.10
C ILE A 245 -8.86 8.80 -10.85
N GLU A 246 -7.63 9.23 -10.58
CA GLU A 246 -7.38 10.25 -9.57
C GLU A 246 -7.87 11.62 -10.09
N LEU A 247 -8.77 12.24 -9.35
CA LEU A 247 -9.32 13.55 -9.67
C LEU A 247 -8.36 14.62 -9.15
N ALA A 248 -8.04 15.62 -10.01
CA ALA A 248 -7.19 16.70 -9.57
C ALA A 248 -7.89 17.48 -8.44
N THR A 249 -7.40 17.31 -7.24
CA THR A 249 -7.66 18.27 -6.18
C THR A 249 -6.91 19.55 -6.55
N GLN A 250 -7.60 20.71 -6.63
CA GLN A 250 -6.91 21.95 -6.92
C GLN A 250 -5.82 22.13 -5.86
N LYS A 251 -4.57 21.92 -6.25
CA LYS A 251 -3.41 22.40 -5.49
C LYS A 251 -3.59 23.92 -5.44
N GLN A 252 -4.16 24.43 -4.35
CA GLN A 252 -4.13 25.87 -4.13
C GLN A 252 -2.65 26.25 -4.12
N ASN A 253 -2.27 27.12 -5.02
CA ASN A 253 -0.93 27.67 -5.09
C ASN A 253 -0.53 28.15 -3.68
N ALA A 254 0.31 27.39 -3.00
CA ALA A 254 0.90 27.79 -1.73
C ALA A 254 1.56 29.18 -1.84
N ASP A 255 2.01 29.56 -3.02
CA ASP A 255 2.58 30.87 -3.33
C ASP A 255 1.59 32.04 -3.18
N LYS A 256 0.28 31.84 -3.43
CA LYS A 256 -0.73 32.91 -3.24
C LYS A 256 -1.18 33.09 -1.79
N VAL A 257 -1.01 32.09 -0.94
CA VAL A 257 -1.34 32.17 0.49
C VAL A 257 -0.21 32.86 1.25
N LEU A 258 1.05 32.63 0.86
CA LEU A 258 2.21 33.32 1.44
C LEU A 258 2.21 34.84 1.18
N ASP A 259 1.77 35.29 -0.01
CA ASP A 259 1.70 36.72 -0.33
C ASP A 259 0.56 37.46 0.42
N LYS A 260 -0.51 36.77 0.82
CA LYS A 260 -1.59 37.35 1.62
C LYS A 260 -1.30 37.40 3.11
N ALA A 261 -0.55 36.44 3.64
CA ALA A 261 -0.17 36.39 5.05
C ALA A 261 0.87 37.47 5.40
N SER A 262 1.72 37.88 4.47
CA SER A 262 2.72 38.93 4.67
C SER A 262 2.13 40.34 4.74
N SER A 263 0.88 40.56 4.29
CA SER A 263 0.22 41.86 4.30
C SER A 263 -0.68 42.14 5.51
N LEU A 264 -0.90 41.18 6.42
CA LEU A 264 -1.79 41.29 7.59
C LEU A 264 -1.05 41.33 8.96
N GLY A 265 0.24 41.52 8.95
CA GLY A 265 1.05 41.64 10.16
C GLY A 265 1.09 43.05 10.74
N LYS A 266 0.05 43.55 11.39
CA LYS A 266 0.08 44.59 12.44
C LYS A 266 -1.32 44.81 13.03
N ALA A 267 -1.68 44.11 14.09
CA ALA A 267 -2.62 44.62 15.10
C ALA A 267 -2.65 43.75 16.37
N GLN A 268 -2.11 44.34 17.42
CA GLN A 268 -2.59 44.29 18.80
C GLN A 268 -2.52 43.00 19.61
N THR A 269 -1.52 42.96 20.50
CA THR A 269 -1.46 42.23 21.75
C THR A 269 -2.71 42.45 22.60
N MET A 270 -3.39 41.37 23.00
CA MET A 270 -4.21 41.33 24.18
C MET A 270 -3.95 40.05 24.96
N ASP A 271 -3.43 40.26 26.18
CA ASP A 271 -3.25 39.24 27.21
C ASP A 271 -4.58 38.54 27.52
N LYS A 272 -4.58 37.21 27.42
CA LYS A 272 -5.35 36.34 28.30
C LYS A 272 -4.57 35.03 28.51
N ALA A 273 -3.81 35.04 29.61
CA ALA A 273 -3.26 33.84 30.19
C ALA A 273 -4.41 32.93 30.67
N GLN A 274 -4.65 31.82 29.97
CA GLN A 274 -5.27 30.65 30.60
C GLN A 274 -4.16 29.62 30.79
N ASN A 275 -3.94 29.28 32.07
CA ASN A 275 -3.03 28.25 32.53
C ASN A 275 -3.48 26.88 32.02
N THR A 276 -2.97 26.47 30.87
CA THR A 276 -2.79 25.05 30.54
C THR A 276 -1.38 24.69 30.98
N ALA A 277 -1.25 23.74 31.92
CA ALA A 277 0.05 23.19 32.29
C ALA A 277 0.73 22.71 31.02
N SER A 278 1.77 23.39 30.55
CA SER A 278 2.56 22.99 29.39
C SER A 278 3.16 21.61 29.71
N ALA A 279 2.78 20.61 28.97
CA ALA A 279 3.42 19.29 29.04
C ALA A 279 4.90 19.47 28.65
N HIS A 280 5.78 19.34 29.63
CA HIS A 280 7.22 19.45 29.41
C HIS A 280 7.77 18.05 29.08
N LEU A 281 8.44 17.91 27.93
CA LEU A 281 9.22 16.73 27.64
C LEU A 281 10.45 16.68 28.57
N HIS A 282 10.76 15.49 29.05
CA HIS A 282 11.96 15.21 29.81
C HIS A 282 12.83 14.21 29.06
N ILE A 283 14.06 14.62 28.71
CA ILE A 283 15.05 13.78 28.07
C ILE A 283 16.04 13.27 29.12
N SER A 284 16.23 11.95 29.17
CA SER A 284 17.35 11.31 29.87
C SER A 284 18.30 10.72 28.84
N GLU A 285 19.57 10.99 28.99
CA GLU A 285 20.62 10.54 28.07
C GLU A 285 21.60 9.62 28.80
N SER A 286 21.95 8.51 28.12
CA SER A 286 23.05 7.62 28.49
C SER A 286 24.00 7.42 27.30
N ASP A 287 25.04 6.62 27.48
CA ASP A 287 25.96 6.27 26.39
C ASP A 287 25.25 5.45 25.28
N THR A 288 24.18 4.74 25.60
CA THR A 288 23.52 3.80 24.70
C THR A 288 22.13 4.23 24.23
N GLU A 289 21.47 5.14 24.97
CA GLU A 289 20.07 5.48 24.67
C GLU A 289 19.70 6.93 25.02
N PHE A 290 18.69 7.45 24.30
CA PHE A 290 17.86 8.57 24.72
C PHE A 290 16.52 8.06 25.20
N VAL A 291 16.04 8.51 26.37
CA VAL A 291 14.71 8.24 26.87
C VAL A 291 13.93 9.54 26.92
N ILE A 292 12.86 9.61 26.14
CA ILE A 292 11.98 10.77 26.05
C ILE A 292 10.69 10.44 26.79
N ASN A 293 10.40 11.21 27.85
CA ASN A 293 9.20 11.06 28.66
C ASN A 293 8.29 12.26 28.45
N GLY A 294 7.03 11.99 28.11
CA GLY A 294 5.93 12.94 28.09
C GLY A 294 4.97 12.70 29.25
N SER A 295 3.73 13.21 29.13
CA SER A 295 2.71 13.07 30.18
C SER A 295 2.23 11.65 30.39
N ASN A 296 2.05 10.90 29.30
CA ASN A 296 1.52 9.52 29.28
C ASN A 296 2.34 8.57 28.39
N PHE A 297 3.48 9.00 27.86
CA PHE A 297 4.31 8.17 27.02
C PHE A 297 5.77 8.15 27.47
N LYS A 298 6.47 7.09 27.07
CA LYS A 298 7.91 6.90 27.23
C LYS A 298 8.46 6.25 25.97
N TYR A 299 9.37 6.94 25.28
CA TYR A 299 10.04 6.43 24.10
C TYR A 299 11.53 6.25 24.37
N THR A 300 12.06 5.11 23.98
CA THR A 300 13.47 4.76 24.12
C THR A 300 14.10 4.66 22.73
N PHE A 301 15.12 5.46 22.47
CA PHE A 301 15.85 5.48 21.22
C PHE A 301 17.26 4.93 21.43
N ASP A 302 17.62 3.86 20.72
CA ASP A 302 18.95 3.25 20.78
C ASP A 302 19.93 4.05 19.90
N ARG A 303 20.96 4.55 20.53
CA ARG A 303 22.01 5.37 19.88
C ARG A 303 22.92 4.56 18.98
N ASN A 304 23.05 3.25 19.18
CA ASN A 304 23.92 2.38 18.39
C ASN A 304 23.28 1.98 17.06
N THR A 305 21.96 1.73 17.10
CA THR A 305 21.19 1.32 15.93
C THR A 305 20.48 2.48 15.24
N GLY A 306 20.31 3.63 15.93
CA GLY A 306 19.60 4.78 15.37
C GLY A 306 18.10 4.57 15.20
N ASN A 307 17.48 3.73 16.05
CA ASN A 307 16.08 3.35 15.96
C ASN A 307 15.41 3.36 17.35
N PHE A 308 14.06 3.36 17.36
CA PHE A 308 13.31 3.20 18.61
C PHE A 308 13.42 1.75 19.11
N ALA A 309 13.92 1.60 20.32
CA ALA A 309 13.97 0.32 21.04
C ALA A 309 12.72 0.06 21.88
N GLY A 310 11.95 1.12 22.20
CA GLY A 310 10.70 1.01 22.94
C GLY A 310 9.80 2.21 22.67
N VAL A 311 8.52 1.94 22.54
CA VAL A 311 7.42 2.89 22.35
C VAL A 311 6.30 2.51 23.31
N ALA A 312 6.21 3.20 24.45
CA ALA A 312 5.23 2.91 25.48
C ALA A 312 4.26 4.08 25.68
N VAL A 313 2.98 3.77 25.83
CA VAL A 313 1.91 4.72 26.16
C VAL A 313 1.08 4.16 27.32
N ASP A 314 0.72 5.01 28.28
CA ASP A 314 -0.01 4.65 29.50
C ASP A 314 0.62 3.45 30.25
N GLY A 315 1.95 3.36 30.19
CA GLY A 315 2.74 2.30 30.80
C GLY A 315 2.75 0.97 30.05
N GLN A 316 2.15 0.89 28.88
CA GLN A 316 2.12 -0.30 28.03
C GLN A 316 3.11 -0.16 26.88
N GLU A 317 4.02 -1.13 26.73
CA GLU A 317 4.94 -1.21 25.58
C GLU A 317 4.19 -1.71 24.34
N LEU A 318 4.35 -1.04 23.22
CA LEU A 318 3.69 -1.40 21.95
C LEU A 318 4.60 -2.17 20.99
N LEU A 319 5.91 -2.10 21.20
CA LEU A 319 6.89 -2.87 20.43
C LEU A 319 7.21 -4.18 21.14
N ALA A 320 7.25 -5.28 20.41
CA ALA A 320 7.77 -6.57 20.87
C ALA A 320 9.28 -6.70 20.65
N ALA A 321 9.85 -5.91 19.73
CA ALA A 321 11.27 -5.80 19.46
C ALA A 321 11.62 -4.39 18.97
N PRO A 322 12.89 -3.95 19.04
CA PRO A 322 13.33 -2.69 18.47
C PRO A 322 12.93 -2.56 16.99
N CYS A 323 12.57 -1.33 16.60
CA CYS A 323 12.40 -1.00 15.18
C CYS A 323 13.72 -1.15 14.44
N ASP A 324 13.64 -1.41 13.15
CA ASP A 324 14.81 -1.37 12.27
C ASP A 324 14.47 -0.79 10.90
N LYS A 325 15.49 -0.33 10.19
CA LYS A 325 15.38 0.00 8.76
C LYS A 325 15.75 -1.23 7.97
N THR A 326 14.91 -1.61 7.03
CA THR A 326 15.10 -2.82 6.23
C THR A 326 15.18 -2.53 4.74
N ILE A 327 16.04 -3.30 4.05
CA ILE A 327 16.06 -3.37 2.59
C ILE A 327 15.72 -4.78 2.09
N TRP A 328 15.47 -5.73 3.00
CA TRP A 328 15.21 -7.12 2.64
C TRP A 328 13.71 -7.39 2.51
N ARG A 329 13.32 -8.07 1.41
CA ARG A 329 12.06 -8.78 1.29
C ARG A 329 12.31 -10.28 1.13
N ALA A 330 11.37 -11.11 1.54
CA ALA A 330 11.41 -12.53 1.19
C ALA A 330 11.34 -12.65 -0.34
N PRO A 331 12.41 -13.11 -1.04
CA PRO A 331 12.42 -13.09 -2.48
C PRO A 331 11.22 -13.84 -3.06
N THR A 332 10.52 -13.20 -4.00
CA THR A 332 9.45 -13.86 -4.75
C THR A 332 10.05 -14.83 -5.76
N ASP A 333 9.22 -15.70 -6.31
CA ASP A 333 9.65 -16.60 -7.38
C ASP A 333 10.15 -15.82 -8.60
N ASN A 334 9.59 -14.62 -8.84
CA ASN A 334 10.02 -13.73 -9.92
C ASN A 334 11.35 -13.01 -9.62
N ASP A 335 11.78 -12.97 -8.37
CA ASP A 335 13.12 -12.51 -7.99
C ASP A 335 14.22 -13.55 -8.27
N ARG A 336 13.89 -14.66 -8.93
CA ARG A 336 14.78 -15.82 -9.17
C ARG A 336 16.21 -15.48 -9.59
N ASN A 337 16.35 -14.50 -10.44
CA ASN A 337 17.64 -14.06 -10.95
C ASN A 337 18.28 -12.98 -10.07
N ILE A 338 17.55 -11.91 -9.78
CA ILE A 338 18.05 -10.75 -9.04
C ILE A 338 18.42 -11.09 -7.58
N LYS A 339 17.70 -12.05 -6.94
CA LYS A 339 18.03 -12.50 -5.58
C LYS A 339 19.47 -12.99 -5.42
N ASN A 340 20.08 -13.52 -6.50
CA ASN A 340 21.46 -13.96 -6.45
C ASN A 340 22.43 -12.77 -6.33
N GLU A 341 22.05 -11.62 -6.85
CA GLU A 341 22.80 -10.37 -6.70
C GLU A 341 22.61 -9.80 -5.30
N TRP A 342 21.38 -9.82 -4.79
CA TRP A 342 21.07 -9.40 -3.41
C TRP A 342 21.82 -10.25 -2.38
N LEU A 343 21.87 -11.58 -2.55
CA LEU A 343 22.60 -12.49 -1.67
C LEU A 343 24.13 -12.29 -1.78
N ARG A 344 24.66 -12.02 -2.97
CA ARG A 344 26.09 -11.65 -3.15
C ARG A 344 26.42 -10.31 -2.49
N ALA A 345 25.46 -9.39 -2.48
CA ALA A 345 25.56 -8.10 -1.79
C ALA A 345 25.26 -8.21 -0.27
N HIS A 346 24.87 -9.40 0.21
CA HIS A 346 24.49 -9.69 1.59
C HIS A 346 23.33 -8.83 2.12
N TYR A 347 22.34 -8.54 1.29
CA TYR A 347 21.17 -7.75 1.70
C TYR A 347 20.33 -8.45 2.79
N ASP A 348 20.37 -9.79 2.86
CA ASP A 348 19.76 -10.62 3.88
C ASP A 348 20.46 -10.53 5.26
N MET A 349 21.64 -9.91 5.33
CA MET A 349 22.46 -9.79 6.54
C MET A 349 22.74 -8.34 6.94
N ILE A 350 21.95 -7.41 6.43
CA ILE A 350 22.11 -5.98 6.71
C ILE A 350 21.84 -5.68 8.17
N SER A 351 22.69 -4.82 8.74
CA SER A 351 22.50 -4.19 10.04
C SER A 351 22.78 -2.69 9.96
N GLU A 352 22.16 -1.92 10.82
CA GLU A 352 22.39 -0.49 10.94
C GLU A 352 23.52 -0.20 11.91
N ARG A 353 24.39 0.73 11.53
CA ARG A 353 25.43 1.29 12.38
C ARG A 353 25.33 2.80 12.39
N THR A 354 25.20 3.34 13.59
CA THR A 354 25.19 4.79 13.83
C THR A 354 26.62 5.34 13.99
N TYR A 355 26.86 6.51 13.45
CA TYR A 355 28.12 7.27 13.59
C TYR A 355 27.97 8.43 14.55
N GLU A 356 26.86 9.16 14.45
CA GLU A 356 26.54 10.32 15.26
C GLU A 356 25.07 10.32 15.66
N THR A 357 24.80 10.67 16.91
CA THR A 357 23.45 10.91 17.42
C THR A 357 23.46 12.11 18.34
N GLY A 358 22.40 12.89 18.29
CA GLY A 358 22.15 13.99 19.22
C GLY A 358 20.65 14.07 19.55
N CYS A 359 20.33 14.53 20.75
CA CYS A 359 18.95 14.82 21.15
C CYS A 359 18.90 16.17 21.85
N ILE A 360 18.03 17.07 21.37
CA ILE A 360 17.84 18.41 21.93
C ILE A 360 16.35 18.73 22.09
N ILE A 361 16.04 19.64 22.97
CA ILE A 361 14.72 20.29 22.98
C ILE A 361 14.81 21.53 22.09
N LYS A 362 13.96 21.57 21.08
CA LYS A 362 13.80 22.71 20.18
C LYS A 362 12.30 22.98 20.01
N ASP A 363 11.90 24.22 20.26
CA ASP A 363 10.50 24.66 20.13
C ASP A 363 9.49 23.76 20.89
N GLY A 364 9.88 23.26 22.06
CA GLY A 364 9.08 22.38 22.92
C GLY A 364 9.08 20.90 22.51
N CYS A 365 9.61 20.54 21.33
CA CYS A 365 9.72 19.17 20.85
C CYS A 365 11.12 18.58 21.15
N ALA A 366 11.19 17.27 21.35
CA ALA A 366 12.47 16.57 21.35
C ALA A 366 12.87 16.24 19.91
N VAL A 367 14.04 16.70 19.49
CA VAL A 367 14.59 16.48 18.15
C VAL A 367 15.81 15.58 18.27
N ILE A 368 15.72 14.38 17.71
CA ILE A 368 16.81 13.42 17.62
C ILE A 368 17.39 13.48 16.20
N SER A 369 18.68 13.77 16.08
CA SER A 369 19.42 13.64 14.82
C SER A 369 20.26 12.38 14.84
N CYS A 370 20.33 11.68 13.72
CA CYS A 370 21.07 10.42 13.58
C CYS A 370 21.71 10.33 12.20
N THR A 371 23.03 10.10 12.15
CA THR A 371 23.76 9.73 10.94
C THR A 371 24.16 8.27 11.04
N SER A 372 23.70 7.46 10.11
CA SER A 372 23.90 6.01 10.12
C SER A 372 24.21 5.44 8.74
N SER A 373 24.49 4.15 8.69
CA SER A 373 24.57 3.38 7.46
C SER A 373 23.98 1.99 7.64
N LEU A 374 23.40 1.46 6.57
CA LEU A 374 23.08 0.05 6.44
C LEU A 374 24.22 -0.68 5.71
N SER A 375 24.74 -1.73 6.33
CA SER A 375 25.81 -2.55 5.77
C SER A 375 25.75 -3.98 6.29
N ALA A 376 26.18 -4.92 5.46
CA ALA A 376 26.48 -6.28 5.92
C ALA A 376 27.87 -6.35 6.57
N PRO A 377 28.15 -7.37 7.40
CA PRO A 377 29.49 -7.60 7.94
C PRO A 377 30.53 -7.69 6.82
N THR A 378 31.63 -6.98 6.98
CA THR A 378 32.80 -6.95 6.06
C THR A 378 32.55 -6.33 4.67
N VAL A 379 31.39 -5.73 4.45
CA VAL A 379 31.00 -5.09 3.19
C VAL A 379 30.90 -3.57 3.38
N GLN A 380 31.13 -2.81 2.32
CA GLN A 380 30.90 -1.37 2.35
C GLN A 380 29.44 -1.03 2.64
N PRO A 381 29.15 0.16 3.18
CA PRO A 381 27.76 0.60 3.34
C PRO A 381 27.00 0.59 2.01
N VAL A 382 25.87 -0.09 2.03
CA VAL A 382 24.89 -0.08 0.93
C VAL A 382 24.14 1.26 0.92
N LEU A 383 23.69 1.69 2.12
CA LEU A 383 23.00 2.97 2.30
C LEU A 383 23.71 3.83 3.35
N ARG A 384 23.67 5.14 3.13
CA ARG A 384 23.95 6.17 4.15
C ARG A 384 22.68 6.93 4.42
N ILE A 385 22.39 7.17 5.70
CA ILE A 385 21.12 7.73 6.14
C ILE A 385 21.39 8.87 7.11
N ASN A 386 20.81 10.04 6.83
CA ASN A 386 20.67 11.12 7.77
C ASN A 386 19.19 11.19 8.16
N ALA A 387 18.90 10.88 9.41
CA ALA A 387 17.56 10.85 9.94
C ALA A 387 17.34 11.93 11.01
N GLU A 388 16.18 12.55 10.99
CA GLU A 388 15.67 13.41 12.04
C GLU A 388 14.35 12.86 12.54
N TRP A 389 14.21 12.75 13.87
CA TRP A 389 12.99 12.33 14.54
C TRP A 389 12.54 13.44 15.48
N ILE A 390 11.33 13.94 15.30
CA ILE A 390 10.75 15.01 16.10
C ILE A 390 9.62 14.42 16.92
N ILE A 391 9.74 14.48 18.24
CA ILE A 391 8.74 14.01 19.21
C ILE A 391 8.07 15.23 19.82
N THR A 392 6.75 15.35 19.60
CA THR A 392 5.96 16.45 20.18
C THR A 392 5.60 16.20 21.65
N PRO A 393 5.19 17.23 22.39
CA PRO A 393 4.72 17.06 23.78
C PRO A 393 3.52 16.10 23.93
N GLU A 394 2.73 15.94 22.88
CA GLU A 394 1.57 15.02 22.81
C GLU A 394 1.97 13.59 22.47
N GLY A 395 3.24 13.32 22.15
CA GLY A 395 3.76 11.99 21.82
C GLY A 395 3.72 11.62 20.33
N THR A 396 3.39 12.55 19.46
CA THR A 396 3.51 12.32 18.01
C THR A 396 4.99 12.26 17.60
N ILE A 397 5.36 11.26 16.81
CA ILE A 397 6.70 11.09 16.26
C ILE A 397 6.65 11.42 14.76
N LYS A 398 7.43 12.42 14.32
CA LYS A 398 7.63 12.72 12.90
C LYS A 398 9.03 12.29 12.49
N SER A 399 9.15 11.64 11.34
CA SER A 399 10.41 11.22 10.77
C SER A 399 10.73 12.01 9.50
N LYS A 400 12.00 12.29 9.30
CA LYS A 400 12.55 12.74 8.02
C LYS A 400 13.88 12.04 7.82
N MET A 401 14.03 11.33 6.71
CA MET A 401 15.22 10.60 6.35
C MET A 401 15.70 11.06 4.97
N HIS A 402 16.96 11.38 4.86
CA HIS A 402 17.66 11.56 3.60
C HIS A 402 18.57 10.37 3.40
N VAL A 403 18.34 9.62 2.34
CA VAL A 403 18.99 8.32 2.08
C VAL A 403 19.78 8.40 0.79
N LYS A 404 21.00 7.87 0.84
CA LYS A 404 21.89 7.78 -0.33
C LYS A 404 22.39 6.36 -0.49
N LYS A 405 22.10 5.77 -1.67
CA LYS A 405 22.55 4.43 -2.08
C LYS A 405 23.97 4.52 -2.65
N ASN A 406 24.76 3.50 -2.37
CA ASN A 406 26.01 3.30 -3.07
C ASN A 406 25.75 2.66 -4.44
N ALA A 407 26.07 3.35 -5.51
CA ALA A 407 25.83 2.93 -6.90
C ALA A 407 26.55 1.62 -7.31
N GLU A 408 27.53 1.14 -6.52
CA GLU A 408 28.18 -0.16 -6.76
C GLU A 408 27.31 -1.37 -6.39
N PHE A 409 26.17 -1.13 -5.69
CA PHE A 409 25.27 -2.17 -5.25
C PHE A 409 24.06 -2.32 -6.18
N PRO A 410 23.48 -3.52 -6.31
CA PRO A 410 22.32 -3.76 -7.16
C PRO A 410 21.09 -2.95 -6.70
N THR A 411 20.02 -3.00 -7.51
CA THR A 411 18.69 -2.48 -7.14
C THR A 411 18.24 -3.02 -5.80
N LEU A 412 17.52 -2.20 -5.03
CA LEU A 412 17.04 -2.59 -3.72
C LEU A 412 15.74 -3.41 -3.83
N PRO A 413 15.56 -4.47 -3.02
CA PRO A 413 14.26 -5.13 -2.88
C PRO A 413 13.17 -4.19 -2.34
N ARG A 414 13.52 -3.43 -1.30
CA ARG A 414 12.69 -2.43 -0.63
C ARG A 414 13.54 -1.46 0.18
N PHE A 415 12.93 -0.38 0.65
CA PHE A 415 13.46 0.42 1.75
C PHE A 415 12.32 0.91 2.62
N GLY A 416 12.38 0.61 3.91
CA GLY A 416 11.37 1.04 4.87
C GLY A 416 11.79 0.90 6.32
N VAL A 417 10.84 1.24 7.21
CA VAL A 417 10.95 1.04 8.66
C VAL A 417 10.06 -0.14 9.05
N ARG A 418 10.66 -1.14 9.69
CA ARG A 418 9.97 -2.31 10.21
C ARG A 418 9.74 -2.17 11.71
N MET A 419 8.53 -2.48 12.14
CA MET A 419 8.11 -2.54 13.55
C MET A 419 7.55 -3.92 13.84
N ILE A 420 8.07 -4.59 14.86
CA ILE A 420 7.47 -5.80 15.41
C ILE A 420 6.68 -5.37 16.62
N LEU A 421 5.36 -5.40 16.47
CA LEU A 421 4.41 -4.90 17.45
C LEU A 421 4.05 -5.98 18.47
N ARG A 422 3.43 -5.56 19.56
CA ARG A 422 2.85 -6.45 20.56
C ARG A 422 1.85 -7.42 19.93
N GLU A 423 1.83 -8.67 20.35
CA GLU A 423 1.11 -9.77 19.69
C GLU A 423 -0.41 -9.56 19.59
N ASP A 424 -1.02 -8.78 20.49
CA ASP A 424 -2.43 -8.48 20.47
C ASP A 424 -2.83 -7.34 19.50
N MET A 425 -1.86 -6.61 18.94
CA MET A 425 -2.09 -5.55 17.96
C MET A 425 -2.29 -6.17 16.58
N ARG A 426 -3.50 -6.63 16.27
CA ARG A 426 -3.80 -7.42 15.07
C ARG A 426 -4.85 -6.80 14.14
N ASN A 427 -5.53 -5.74 14.57
CA ASN A 427 -6.51 -5.06 13.72
C ASN A 427 -5.80 -4.00 12.88
N VAL A 428 -5.96 -4.08 11.56
CA VAL A 428 -5.35 -3.16 10.59
C VAL A 428 -6.44 -2.37 9.91
N ASN A 429 -6.30 -1.04 9.91
CA ASN A 429 -7.10 -0.13 9.10
C ASN A 429 -6.14 0.64 8.19
N TYR A 430 -6.48 0.84 6.93
CA TYR A 430 -5.63 1.60 6.04
C TYR A 430 -6.41 2.34 4.95
N ILE A 431 -5.81 3.38 4.42
CA ILE A 431 -6.28 4.14 3.25
C ILE A 431 -5.20 4.02 2.19
N GLY A 432 -5.53 3.38 1.07
CA GLY A 432 -4.60 3.08 -0.01
C GLY A 432 -5.20 2.12 -1.02
N MET A 433 -4.37 1.48 -1.83
CA MET A 433 -4.83 0.46 -2.79
C MET A 433 -5.12 -0.86 -2.10
N GLY A 434 -6.37 -1.31 -2.20
CA GLY A 434 -6.88 -2.56 -1.63
C GLY A 434 -8.16 -3.01 -2.34
N PRO A 435 -8.84 -4.07 -1.83
CA PRO A 435 -8.52 -4.86 -0.62
C PRO A 435 -7.43 -5.93 -0.81
N TYR A 436 -7.04 -6.21 -2.06
CA TYR A 436 -6.03 -7.23 -2.39
C TYR A 436 -4.62 -6.68 -2.26
N GLU A 437 -3.63 -7.56 -2.10
CA GLU A 437 -2.23 -7.14 -2.16
C GLU A 437 -1.94 -6.41 -3.47
N SER A 438 -1.12 -5.39 -3.39
CA SER A 438 -0.79 -4.54 -4.52
C SER A 438 0.66 -4.08 -4.48
N TYR A 439 1.25 -3.99 -5.66
CA TYR A 439 2.62 -3.56 -5.92
C TYR A 439 2.63 -2.58 -7.08
N ILE A 440 3.73 -1.90 -7.31
CA ILE A 440 3.85 -0.87 -8.34
C ILE A 440 3.47 -1.35 -9.75
N ASP A 441 3.66 -2.63 -10.05
CA ASP A 441 3.38 -3.29 -11.34
C ASP A 441 2.26 -4.33 -11.27
N LYS A 442 1.64 -4.53 -10.09
CA LYS A 442 0.55 -5.48 -9.84
C LYS A 442 -0.45 -4.84 -8.89
N HIS A 443 -1.39 -4.05 -9.39
CA HIS A 443 -2.35 -3.30 -8.56
C HIS A 443 -3.74 -3.11 -9.20
N HIS A 444 -3.97 -3.61 -10.41
CA HIS A 444 -5.24 -3.42 -11.12
C HIS A 444 -6.40 -4.24 -10.53
N ALA A 445 -6.12 -5.24 -9.67
CA ALA A 445 -7.15 -5.91 -8.90
C ALA A 445 -7.70 -5.03 -7.76
N SER A 446 -6.97 -4.00 -7.37
CA SER A 446 -7.22 -3.13 -6.22
C SER A 446 -7.62 -1.72 -6.65
N TRP A 447 -8.20 -0.96 -5.72
CA TRP A 447 -8.59 0.45 -5.91
C TRP A 447 -8.33 1.25 -4.63
N HIS A 448 -8.31 2.58 -4.74
CA HIS A 448 -8.14 3.44 -3.58
C HIS A 448 -9.40 3.47 -2.73
N GLY A 449 -9.24 3.10 -1.47
CA GLY A 449 -10.33 2.99 -0.50
C GLY A 449 -9.84 3.02 0.94
N SER A 450 -10.79 2.98 1.85
CA SER A 450 -10.57 2.73 3.27
C SER A 450 -10.94 1.27 3.58
N PHE A 451 -9.99 0.52 4.11
CA PHE A 451 -10.13 -0.92 4.32
C PHE A 451 -9.77 -1.29 5.76
N SER A 452 -10.40 -2.37 6.23
CA SER A 452 -10.13 -2.97 7.54
C SER A 452 -9.93 -4.46 7.38
N ALA A 453 -8.89 -5.00 8.01
CA ALA A 453 -8.59 -6.43 8.02
C ALA A 453 -7.83 -6.79 9.30
N SER A 454 -7.76 -8.06 9.62
CA SER A 454 -6.76 -8.56 10.57
C SER A 454 -5.41 -8.79 9.88
N ILE A 455 -4.33 -8.79 10.64
CA ILE A 455 -2.99 -9.14 10.12
C ILE A 455 -2.99 -10.52 9.43
N ASP A 456 -3.79 -11.46 9.92
CA ASP A 456 -3.89 -12.80 9.31
C ASP A 456 -4.62 -12.77 7.96
N GLU A 457 -5.62 -11.91 7.79
CA GLU A 457 -6.34 -11.74 6.53
C GLU A 457 -5.54 -10.98 5.48
N MET A 458 -4.53 -10.23 5.89
CA MET A 458 -3.63 -9.54 4.96
C MET A 458 -2.53 -10.44 4.38
N HIS A 459 -2.40 -11.67 4.91
CA HIS A 459 -1.40 -12.64 4.47
C HIS A 459 -1.95 -13.50 3.33
N GLU A 460 -1.28 -13.48 2.17
CA GLU A 460 -1.54 -14.42 1.08
C GLU A 460 -0.69 -15.68 1.27
N ASP A 461 -1.35 -16.82 1.45
CA ASP A 461 -0.72 -18.08 1.87
C ASP A 461 -0.16 -18.86 0.67
N TYR A 462 0.80 -18.27 -0.05
CA TYR A 462 1.50 -18.95 -1.14
C TYR A 462 2.16 -20.24 -0.66
N ILE A 463 2.04 -21.32 -1.45
CA ILE A 463 2.54 -22.66 -1.07
C ILE A 463 4.03 -22.62 -0.75
N MET A 464 4.83 -21.93 -1.57
CA MET A 464 6.19 -21.53 -1.22
C MET A 464 6.16 -20.13 -0.64
N PRO A 465 6.44 -19.95 0.67
CA PRO A 465 6.40 -18.64 1.30
C PRO A 465 7.36 -17.64 0.67
N GLN A 466 6.87 -16.44 0.45
CA GLN A 466 7.59 -15.35 -0.18
C GLN A 466 6.96 -14.01 0.21
N GLU A 467 7.50 -12.88 -0.24
CA GLU A 467 6.87 -11.56 -0.05
C GLU A 467 5.43 -11.58 -0.53
N ASN A 468 4.51 -11.10 0.30
CA ASN A 468 3.08 -11.07 0.04
C ASN A 468 2.39 -10.02 0.91
N GLY A 469 1.13 -9.69 0.60
CA GLY A 469 0.27 -8.85 1.42
C GLY A 469 0.72 -7.38 1.51
N SER A 470 1.54 -6.90 0.60
CA SER A 470 1.84 -5.47 0.51
C SER A 470 0.67 -4.69 -0.06
N HIS A 471 0.50 -3.44 0.36
CA HIS A 471 -0.47 -2.49 -0.19
C HIS A 471 0.25 -1.24 -0.69
N PHE A 472 0.06 -0.95 -1.96
CA PHE A 472 0.70 0.16 -2.66
C PHE A 472 -0.09 1.45 -2.47
N ASP A 473 0.60 2.59 -2.59
CA ASP A 473 0.01 3.94 -2.64
C ASP A 473 -0.89 4.26 -1.44
N CYS A 474 -0.43 3.93 -0.22
CA CYS A 474 -1.12 4.19 1.02
C CYS A 474 -0.82 5.61 1.55
N SER A 475 -1.82 6.25 2.14
CA SER A 475 -1.69 7.52 2.86
C SER A 475 -1.80 7.37 4.37
N LEU A 476 -2.44 6.28 4.84
CA LEU A 476 -2.64 5.97 6.25
C LEU A 476 -2.61 4.46 6.48
N VAL A 477 -2.00 4.05 7.57
CA VAL A 477 -2.20 2.73 8.19
C VAL A 477 -2.26 2.87 9.70
N GLN A 478 -3.19 2.13 10.31
CA GLN A 478 -3.30 1.98 11.76
C GLN A 478 -3.28 0.50 12.11
N VAL A 479 -2.45 0.15 13.08
CA VAL A 479 -2.49 -1.18 13.72
C VAL A 479 -2.88 -1.00 15.18
N SER A 480 -3.87 -1.75 15.64
CA SER A 480 -4.44 -1.62 16.99
C SER A 480 -4.68 -2.95 17.68
N ALA A 481 -4.66 -2.92 19.00
CA ALA A 481 -5.17 -3.98 19.84
C ALA A 481 -6.72 -4.02 19.77
N PRO A 482 -7.37 -5.18 20.05
CA PRO A 482 -8.83 -5.27 20.11
C PRO A 482 -9.40 -4.34 21.15
N GLY A 483 -10.47 -3.63 20.80
CA GLY A 483 -11.23 -2.82 21.75
C GLY A 483 -12.08 -3.70 22.68
N ALA A 484 -12.51 -3.15 23.82
CA ALA A 484 -13.37 -3.87 24.77
C ALA A 484 -14.74 -4.31 24.19
N SER A 485 -15.16 -3.73 23.04
CA SER A 485 -16.37 -4.11 22.29
C SER A 485 -16.18 -5.31 21.36
N ASP A 486 -14.94 -5.60 20.95
CA ASP A 486 -14.64 -6.60 19.92
C ASP A 486 -14.59 -8.03 20.47
N GLU A 487 -14.54 -8.20 21.79
CA GLU A 487 -14.54 -9.53 22.43
C GLU A 487 -15.90 -10.24 22.34
N SER A 488 -17.00 -9.50 22.15
CA SER A 488 -18.35 -10.09 22.08
C SER A 488 -18.64 -10.79 20.73
N ASP A 489 -17.98 -10.35 19.64
CA ASP A 489 -18.26 -10.86 18.29
C ASP A 489 -17.38 -12.05 17.89
N ARG A 490 -16.27 -12.31 18.60
CA ARG A 490 -15.38 -13.44 18.31
C ARG A 490 -15.97 -14.83 18.62
N ASN A 491 -17.06 -14.90 19.37
CA ASN A 491 -17.73 -16.17 19.71
C ASN A 491 -18.79 -16.62 18.69
N SER A 492 -19.01 -15.88 17.61
CA SER A 492 -20.04 -16.18 16.59
C SER A 492 -19.50 -16.50 15.19
N SER A 493 -18.18 -16.52 14.98
CA SER A 493 -17.64 -16.82 13.66
C SER A 493 -17.56 -18.33 13.42
N ASP A 494 -18.57 -18.86 12.73
CA ASP A 494 -18.52 -20.14 12.02
C ASP A 494 -17.38 -20.11 10.99
N LYS A 495 -16.35 -20.92 11.22
CA LYS A 495 -15.14 -21.05 10.40
C LYS A 495 -15.35 -21.68 9.01
N ASN A 496 -16.55 -21.71 8.46
CA ASN A 496 -16.88 -22.51 7.27
C ASN A 496 -17.55 -21.77 6.09
N ASN A 497 -17.33 -20.46 5.91
CA ASN A 497 -17.93 -19.74 4.77
C ASN A 497 -16.89 -19.15 3.80
N PHE A 498 -15.87 -19.91 3.41
CA PHE A 498 -14.95 -19.55 2.32
C PHE A 498 -15.36 -20.20 0.98
N VAL A 499 -16.62 -20.17 0.63
CA VAL A 499 -17.06 -20.58 -0.73
C VAL A 499 -18.12 -19.62 -1.21
N ASN A 500 -17.76 -18.82 -2.18
CA ASN A 500 -18.50 -17.87 -3.01
C ASN A 500 -18.12 -16.40 -2.73
N GLY A 501 -17.69 -15.69 -3.76
CA GLY A 501 -17.21 -14.30 -3.84
C GLY A 501 -18.07 -13.19 -3.21
N SER A 502 -18.87 -13.50 -2.19
CA SER A 502 -19.69 -12.55 -1.44
C SER A 502 -19.10 -12.14 -0.08
N SER A 503 -17.97 -12.74 0.36
CA SER A 503 -17.38 -12.41 1.67
C SER A 503 -16.56 -11.11 1.68
N TYR A 504 -16.09 -10.65 0.52
CA TYR A 504 -15.35 -9.38 0.43
C TYR A 504 -16.25 -8.13 0.55
N GLN A 505 -17.57 -8.26 0.39
CA GLN A 505 -18.50 -7.16 0.62
C GLN A 505 -18.63 -6.76 2.10
N SER A 506 -18.24 -7.64 3.02
CA SER A 506 -18.24 -7.34 4.47
C SER A 506 -16.97 -6.60 4.94
N ILE A 507 -15.90 -6.60 4.16
CA ILE A 507 -14.65 -5.88 4.47
C ILE A 507 -14.77 -4.37 4.14
N CYS A 508 -15.73 -3.99 3.30
CA CYS A 508 -15.99 -2.60 2.92
C CYS A 508 -16.89 -1.83 3.90
N ASN A 509 -16.82 -2.08 5.20
CA ASN A 509 -17.44 -1.20 6.18
C ASN A 509 -16.59 0.05 6.35
N ALA A 510 -16.94 1.06 5.58
CA ALA A 510 -16.30 2.36 5.56
C ALA A 510 -16.26 3.00 6.96
N GLN A 511 -15.10 2.95 7.61
CA GLN A 511 -14.82 3.77 8.77
C GLN A 511 -14.09 5.03 8.31
N THR A 512 -14.51 6.19 8.79
CA THR A 512 -13.82 7.44 8.49
C THR A 512 -12.44 7.47 9.16
N ALA A 513 -11.51 8.24 8.60
CA ALA A 513 -10.21 8.46 9.24
C ALA A 513 -10.36 8.95 10.69
N GLU A 514 -11.42 9.72 11.00
CA GLU A 514 -11.77 10.15 12.36
C GLU A 514 -12.30 8.98 13.23
N THR A 515 -13.07 8.06 12.66
CA THR A 515 -13.54 6.87 13.39
C THR A 515 -12.38 5.92 13.65
N ILE A 516 -11.44 5.79 12.71
CA ILE A 516 -10.19 5.05 12.89
C ILE A 516 -9.38 5.67 14.03
N ALA A 517 -9.30 7.00 14.11
CA ALA A 517 -8.59 7.71 15.17
C ALA A 517 -9.26 7.66 16.54
N ALA A 518 -10.55 7.36 16.64
CA ALA A 518 -11.36 7.43 17.88
C ALA A 518 -11.36 6.16 18.71
N THR A 519 -10.71 5.06 18.30
CA THR A 519 -10.63 3.83 19.08
C THR A 519 -9.87 4.06 20.39
N THR A 520 -10.44 3.63 21.50
CA THR A 520 -9.84 3.71 22.85
C THR A 520 -8.75 2.66 23.11
N ALA A 521 -8.50 1.78 22.15
CA ALA A 521 -7.48 0.74 22.22
C ALA A 521 -6.08 1.30 21.89
N HIS A 522 -5.04 0.69 22.44
CA HIS A 522 -3.67 1.01 22.07
C HIS A 522 -3.46 0.81 20.57
N SER A 523 -2.89 1.82 19.92
CA SER A 523 -2.69 1.81 18.48
C SER A 523 -1.45 2.59 18.04
N ILE A 524 -0.91 2.20 16.91
CA ILE A 524 0.06 2.96 16.13
C ILE A 524 -0.61 3.34 14.82
N THR A 525 -0.71 4.62 14.53
CA THR A 525 -1.23 5.15 13.26
C THR A 525 -0.11 5.88 12.55
N VAL A 526 0.19 5.47 11.32
CA VAL A 526 1.18 6.12 10.46
C VAL A 526 0.47 6.82 9.32
N THR A 527 0.86 8.07 9.08
CA THR A 527 0.39 8.89 7.95
C THR A 527 1.55 9.52 7.23
N SER A 528 1.39 9.81 5.95
CA SER A 528 2.38 10.57 5.17
C SER A 528 1.70 11.40 4.08
N ALA A 529 2.28 12.56 3.79
CA ALA A 529 1.88 13.42 2.67
C ALA A 529 2.33 12.86 1.31
N VAL A 530 3.37 12.03 1.31
CA VAL A 530 3.84 11.28 0.14
C VAL A 530 3.38 9.84 0.34
N PRO A 531 2.67 9.26 -0.63
CA PRO A 531 2.22 7.88 -0.52
C PRO A 531 3.37 6.91 -0.26
N PHE A 532 3.07 5.87 0.50
CA PHE A 532 4.02 4.81 0.88
C PHE A 532 3.41 3.43 0.58
N SER A 533 4.24 2.41 0.54
CA SER A 533 3.75 1.03 0.57
C SER A 533 3.76 0.53 2.01
N MET A 534 2.75 -0.24 2.39
CA MET A 534 2.71 -0.88 3.71
C MET A 534 2.56 -2.39 3.58
N ASN A 535 3.15 -3.11 4.53
CA ASN A 535 2.95 -4.55 4.68
C ASN A 535 2.68 -4.84 6.15
N ALA A 536 1.54 -5.47 6.44
CA ALA A 536 1.19 -5.95 7.77
C ALA A 536 1.11 -7.48 7.72
N SER A 537 2.04 -8.17 8.38
CA SER A 537 2.25 -9.60 8.21
C SER A 537 2.33 -10.33 9.56
N PRO A 538 1.81 -11.57 9.64
CA PRO A 538 2.05 -12.43 10.79
C PRO A 538 3.49 -12.97 10.86
N TYR A 539 4.28 -12.80 9.80
CA TYR A 539 5.62 -13.36 9.68
C TYR A 539 6.64 -12.28 9.34
N THR A 540 7.87 -12.48 9.75
CA THR A 540 9.01 -11.68 9.27
C THR A 540 9.48 -12.17 7.89
N ALA A 541 10.15 -11.30 7.13
CA ALA A 541 10.72 -11.66 5.84
C ALA A 541 11.72 -12.83 5.96
N GLU A 542 12.44 -12.93 7.08
CA GLU A 542 13.37 -14.00 7.37
C GLU A 542 12.68 -15.36 7.60
N GLU A 543 11.50 -15.36 8.24
CA GLU A 543 10.68 -16.57 8.41
C GLU A 543 10.13 -17.05 7.08
N LEU A 544 9.58 -16.13 6.26
CA LEU A 544 9.11 -16.45 4.91
C LEU A 544 10.25 -16.98 4.02
N THR A 545 11.43 -16.35 4.08
CA THR A 545 12.59 -16.76 3.27
C THR A 545 13.08 -18.18 3.60
N LYS A 546 12.93 -18.63 4.85
CA LYS A 546 13.46 -19.93 5.32
C LYS A 546 12.52 -21.10 5.05
N ALA A 547 11.23 -20.87 5.02
CA ALA A 547 10.24 -21.93 4.86
C ALA A 547 10.17 -22.38 3.39
N ALA A 548 10.24 -23.68 3.16
CA ALA A 548 10.02 -24.25 1.83
C ALA A 548 8.52 -24.39 1.52
N HIS A 549 7.70 -24.58 2.55
CA HIS A 549 6.26 -24.71 2.39
C HIS A 549 5.51 -23.86 3.43
N ASN A 550 4.33 -23.41 3.10
CA ASN A 550 3.49 -22.60 3.97
C ASN A 550 3.10 -23.31 5.28
N TYR A 551 2.96 -24.62 5.28
CA TYR A 551 2.67 -25.41 6.49
C TYR A 551 3.89 -25.57 7.44
N GLU A 552 5.08 -25.16 7.02
CA GLU A 552 6.29 -25.13 7.85
C GLU A 552 6.45 -23.81 8.60
N LEU A 553 5.68 -22.79 8.22
CA LEU A 553 5.69 -21.52 8.93
C LEU A 553 5.27 -21.72 10.40
N PRO A 554 5.90 -21.03 11.35
CA PRO A 554 5.54 -21.14 12.76
C PRO A 554 4.09 -20.72 12.98
N GLU A 555 3.45 -21.22 14.05
CA GLU A 555 2.20 -20.63 14.52
C GLU A 555 2.46 -19.15 14.83
N SER A 556 1.70 -18.29 14.19
CA SER A 556 1.96 -16.87 14.26
C SER A 556 1.37 -16.25 15.52
N GLY A 557 2.20 -15.59 16.32
CA GLY A 557 1.81 -14.61 17.33
C GLY A 557 2.34 -13.22 17.02
N LYS A 558 3.04 -13.03 15.88
CA LYS A 558 3.67 -11.76 15.55
C LYS A 558 2.71 -10.79 14.87
N SER A 559 3.01 -9.51 15.05
CA SER A 559 2.40 -8.40 14.33
C SER A 559 3.53 -7.57 13.75
N VAL A 560 3.87 -7.82 12.49
CA VAL A 560 4.97 -7.14 11.79
C VAL A 560 4.37 -6.07 10.88
N LEU A 561 4.74 -4.80 11.10
CA LEU A 561 4.34 -3.69 10.24
C LEU A 561 5.59 -3.11 9.57
N CYS A 562 5.59 -3.07 8.25
CA CYS A 562 6.58 -2.35 7.45
C CYS A 562 5.94 -1.14 6.79
N ILE A 563 6.62 0.00 6.87
CA ILE A 563 6.28 1.24 6.17
C ILE A 563 7.41 1.51 5.20
N ASP A 564 7.14 1.38 3.90
CA ASP A 564 8.15 1.44 2.87
C ASP A 564 8.04 2.70 2.03
N TYR A 565 9.17 3.35 1.82
CA TYR A 565 9.28 4.36 0.78
C TYR A 565 8.91 3.78 -0.59
N ARG A 566 9.52 2.66 -0.93
CA ARG A 566 9.32 1.95 -2.19
C ARG A 566 9.73 0.48 -2.07
N GLN A 567 9.08 -0.34 -2.90
CA GLN A 567 9.49 -1.72 -3.16
C GLN A 567 9.77 -1.90 -4.65
N ASN A 568 10.62 -2.85 -4.98
CA ASN A 568 10.81 -3.34 -6.34
C ASN A 568 9.52 -4.00 -6.83
N GLY A 569 9.18 -3.87 -8.10
CA GLY A 569 8.04 -4.57 -8.70
C GLY A 569 8.15 -6.09 -8.59
N ILE A 570 7.10 -6.78 -8.98
CA ILE A 570 7.01 -8.25 -8.95
C ILE A 570 7.51 -8.86 -10.27
N GLY A 571 7.05 -8.35 -11.41
CA GLY A 571 7.40 -8.86 -12.74
C GLY A 571 6.92 -10.29 -13.02
N SER A 572 7.58 -10.92 -13.98
CA SER A 572 7.35 -12.32 -14.41
C SER A 572 8.68 -13.07 -14.68
N ASN A 573 9.78 -12.66 -14.06
CA ASN A 573 11.14 -13.14 -14.35
C ASN A 573 11.47 -14.52 -13.74
N SER A 574 10.50 -15.24 -13.24
CA SER A 574 10.66 -16.70 -12.95
C SER A 574 10.92 -17.48 -14.25
N CYS A 575 10.23 -17.13 -15.33
CA CYS A 575 10.45 -17.64 -16.68
C CYS A 575 10.06 -16.59 -17.76
N GLY A 576 10.38 -15.33 -17.53
CA GLY A 576 10.03 -14.20 -18.41
C GLY A 576 11.16 -13.18 -18.50
N PRO A 577 10.88 -12.00 -19.06
CA PRO A 577 11.84 -10.91 -19.15
C PRO A 577 12.23 -10.40 -17.74
N GLU A 578 13.35 -9.71 -17.69
CA GLU A 578 13.70 -8.93 -16.51
C GLU A 578 12.62 -7.87 -16.22
N LEU A 579 12.46 -7.53 -14.94
CA LEU A 579 11.57 -6.45 -14.53
C LEU A 579 11.91 -5.16 -15.28
N ASP A 580 10.89 -4.49 -15.81
CA ASP A 580 11.05 -3.21 -16.51
C ASP A 580 11.70 -2.16 -15.59
N GLU A 581 12.57 -1.32 -16.14
CA GLU A 581 13.32 -0.31 -15.38
C GLU A 581 12.40 0.64 -14.59
N LYS A 582 11.23 0.98 -15.14
CA LYS A 582 10.24 1.86 -14.47
C LYS A 582 9.69 1.30 -13.15
N TYR A 583 9.78 -0.02 -12.96
CA TYR A 583 9.32 -0.72 -11.75
C TYR A 583 10.45 -1.08 -10.79
N ARG A 584 11.71 -0.84 -11.18
CA ARG A 584 12.87 -1.12 -10.33
C ARG A 584 13.03 -0.03 -9.27
N PHE A 585 13.56 -0.44 -8.12
CA PHE A 585 13.97 0.49 -7.07
C PHE A 585 15.49 0.68 -7.14
N ASP A 586 15.94 1.48 -8.07
CA ASP A 586 17.35 1.76 -8.35
C ASP A 586 17.74 3.23 -8.16
N GLU A 587 16.89 4.02 -7.50
CA GLU A 587 17.19 5.40 -7.14
C GLU A 587 18.47 5.48 -6.30
N ASP A 588 19.34 6.45 -6.63
CA ASP A 588 20.60 6.67 -5.92
C ASP A 588 20.43 7.51 -4.65
N GLU A 589 19.40 8.36 -4.59
CA GLU A 589 19.18 9.29 -3.48
C GLU A 589 17.69 9.67 -3.39
N TRP A 590 17.14 9.65 -2.17
CA TRP A 590 15.73 9.99 -1.93
C TRP A 590 15.49 10.55 -0.53
N GLU A 591 14.36 11.19 -0.33
CA GLU A 591 13.83 11.56 0.98
C GLU A 591 12.63 10.68 1.34
N PHE A 592 12.55 10.26 2.60
CA PHE A 592 11.43 9.51 3.15
C PHE A 592 11.04 10.06 4.52
N GLY A 593 9.75 10.26 4.73
CA GLY A 593 9.24 10.75 6.00
C GLY A 593 7.78 10.36 6.21
N PHE A 594 7.44 10.18 7.48
CA PHE A 594 6.07 9.88 7.92
C PHE A 594 5.84 10.45 9.32
N THR A 595 4.56 10.54 9.69
CA THR A 595 4.12 10.91 11.02
C THR A 595 3.49 9.69 11.69
N MET A 596 3.91 9.38 12.91
CA MET A 596 3.39 8.28 13.71
C MET A 596 2.69 8.82 14.95
N HIS A 597 1.40 8.54 15.07
CA HIS A 597 0.59 8.82 16.25
C HIS A 597 0.46 7.54 17.08
N VAL A 598 0.72 7.65 18.37
CA VAL A 598 0.75 6.53 19.30
C VAL A 598 -0.29 6.78 20.39
N LYS A 599 -1.17 5.79 20.62
CA LYS A 599 -2.23 5.86 21.62
C LYS A 599 -2.23 4.65 22.53
#